data_70862766896106f1e2c714b9bab8cf84
#
_entry.id   70862766896106f1e2c714b9bab8cf84
#
_cell.length_a   1.000
_cell.length_b   1.000
_cell.length_c   1.000
_cell.angle_alpha   90.00
_cell.angle_beta   90.00
_cell.angle_gamma   90.00
#
_symmetry.space_group_name_H-M   'P 1'
#
loop_
_entity.id
_entity.type
_entity.pdbx_description
1 polymer ?
#
loop_
_entity_poly.entity_id
_entity_poly.type
_entity_poly.pdbx_seq_one_letter_code
_entity_poly.pdbx_strand_id
1 'polypeptide(L)'
;MWGDGINTRNNNLSNRLYDKYLPHMNHLPDDKQRYWLYYRLWPNLAFDIYPEQMDFMQFIPIDANTTMIREIAYALPDDRRETKAAQYLNWRINRQVNNEDTHLINLVQEGMNTNNFKSGPLASSEVCLIDSANKVREAIPLAKKENQPSEAEINKKILST
;
A
#
# COMPACT_ATOMS: atom_id res chain seq x y z
N MET A 1 -5.95 0.06 10.23
CA MET A 1 -6.97 -0.56 9.37
C MET A 1 -7.77 0.55 8.70
N TRP A 2 -7.89 0.49 7.41
CA TRP A 2 -8.78 1.36 6.63
C TRP A 2 -9.57 0.48 5.67
N GLY A 3 -10.83 0.81 5.41
CA GLY A 3 -11.69 0.05 4.52
C GLY A 3 -12.53 0.99 3.67
N ASP A 4 -12.72 0.63 2.41
CA ASP A 4 -13.54 1.38 1.46
C ASP A 4 -14.53 0.45 0.77
N GLY A 5 -15.69 1.00 0.44
CA GLY A 5 -16.63 0.33 -0.46
C GLY A 5 -16.16 0.42 -1.91
N ILE A 6 -16.53 -0.56 -2.73
CA ILE A 6 -16.21 -0.53 -4.16
C ILE A 6 -16.77 0.77 -4.76
N ASN A 7 -15.87 1.59 -5.29
CA ASN A 7 -16.25 2.87 -5.88
C ASN A 7 -16.81 2.67 -7.29
N THR A 8 -18.12 2.44 -7.39
CA THR A 8 -18.83 2.29 -8.67
C THR A 8 -18.91 3.59 -9.49
N ARG A 9 -18.58 4.74 -8.89
CA ARG A 9 -18.58 6.04 -9.60
C ARG A 9 -17.36 6.20 -10.53
N ASN A 10 -16.36 5.34 -10.40
CA ASN A 10 -15.23 5.37 -11.30
C ASN A 10 -15.67 4.84 -12.68
N ASN A 11 -15.52 5.67 -13.71
CA ASN A 11 -15.91 5.35 -15.10
C ASN A 11 -15.05 4.25 -15.76
N ASN A 12 -14.15 3.65 -15.02
CA ASN A 12 -13.29 2.58 -15.47
C ASN A 12 -14.12 1.31 -15.73
N LEU A 13 -13.99 0.78 -16.95
CA LEU A 13 -14.70 -0.42 -17.37
C LEU A 13 -14.41 -1.62 -16.45
N SER A 14 -13.17 -1.78 -15.98
CA SER A 14 -12.79 -2.89 -15.10
C SER A 14 -13.53 -2.83 -13.76
N ASN A 15 -13.65 -1.65 -13.14
CA ASN A 15 -14.38 -1.48 -11.88
C ASN A 15 -15.87 -1.79 -12.04
N ARG A 16 -16.48 -1.33 -13.14
CA ARG A 16 -17.90 -1.60 -13.43
C ARG A 16 -18.17 -3.08 -13.67
N LEU A 17 -17.27 -3.76 -14.39
CA LEU A 17 -17.39 -5.19 -14.65
C LEU A 17 -17.11 -6.00 -13.38
N TYR A 18 -16.14 -5.59 -12.56
CA TYR A 18 -15.85 -6.20 -11.27
C TYR A 18 -17.08 -6.17 -10.37
N ASP A 19 -17.68 -5.01 -10.16
CA ASP A 19 -18.89 -4.87 -9.35
C ASP A 19 -20.04 -5.74 -9.88
N LYS A 20 -20.21 -5.79 -11.22
CA LYS A 20 -21.25 -6.59 -11.87
C LYS A 20 -21.05 -8.10 -11.73
N TYR A 21 -19.80 -8.58 -11.83
CA TYR A 21 -19.51 -10.01 -11.89
C TYR A 21 -19.05 -10.60 -10.55
N LEU A 22 -18.71 -9.78 -9.55
CA LEU A 22 -18.38 -10.28 -8.22
C LEU A 22 -19.57 -11.03 -7.63
N PRO A 23 -19.49 -12.35 -7.46
CA PRO A 23 -20.58 -13.14 -6.94
C PRO A 23 -20.73 -12.93 -5.44
N HIS A 24 -21.84 -13.38 -4.86
CA HIS A 24 -21.97 -13.48 -3.42
C HIS A 24 -20.95 -14.47 -2.85
N MET A 25 -20.21 -14.03 -1.82
CA MET A 25 -19.18 -14.81 -1.15
C MET A 25 -19.71 -15.35 0.19
N ASN A 26 -20.01 -16.65 0.24
CA ASN A 26 -20.68 -17.29 1.39
C ASN A 26 -19.92 -17.19 2.72
N HIS A 27 -18.62 -16.91 2.68
CA HIS A 27 -17.78 -16.75 3.87
C HIS A 27 -17.82 -15.33 4.46
N LEU A 28 -18.44 -14.38 3.78
CA LEU A 28 -18.53 -12.99 4.21
C LEU A 28 -19.95 -12.63 4.66
N PRO A 29 -20.10 -11.77 5.70
CA PRO A 29 -21.38 -11.15 6.04
C PRO A 29 -21.92 -10.32 4.89
N ASP A 30 -23.25 -10.15 4.83
CA ASP A 30 -23.93 -9.42 3.75
C ASP A 30 -23.45 -7.97 3.62
N ASP A 31 -23.16 -7.32 4.72
CA ASP A 31 -22.67 -5.93 4.77
C ASP A 31 -21.20 -5.79 4.33
N LYS A 32 -20.48 -6.89 4.12
CA LYS A 32 -19.06 -6.91 3.71
C LYS A 32 -18.82 -7.40 2.29
N GLN A 33 -19.85 -7.78 1.56
CA GLN A 33 -19.76 -8.34 0.20
C GLN A 33 -19.09 -7.43 -0.84
N ARG A 34 -18.97 -6.13 -0.55
CA ARG A 34 -18.45 -5.10 -1.46
C ARG A 34 -17.41 -4.20 -0.78
N TYR A 35 -16.70 -4.72 0.23
CA TYR A 35 -15.68 -3.97 0.94
C TYR A 35 -14.27 -4.43 0.56
N TRP A 36 -13.38 -3.45 0.40
CA TRP A 36 -11.95 -3.63 0.32
C TRP A 36 -11.33 -3.13 1.60
N LEU A 37 -10.44 -3.94 2.21
CA LEU A 37 -9.80 -3.62 3.48
C LEU A 37 -8.29 -3.58 3.29
N TYR A 38 -7.66 -2.54 3.83
CA TYR A 38 -6.25 -2.30 3.71
C TYR A 38 -5.60 -2.35 5.08
N TYR A 39 -4.57 -3.16 5.21
CA TYR A 39 -3.83 -3.34 6.44
C TYR A 39 -2.36 -3.13 6.20
N ARG A 40 -1.70 -2.46 7.16
CA ARG A 40 -0.26 -2.41 7.22
C ARG A 40 0.23 -3.13 8.46
N LEU A 41 1.27 -3.95 8.28
CA LEU A 41 1.98 -4.64 9.35
C LEU A 41 3.44 -4.17 9.34
N TRP A 42 3.83 -3.56 10.45
CA TRP A 42 5.21 -3.11 10.63
C TRP A 42 6.20 -4.30 10.58
N PRO A 43 7.40 -4.17 9.99
CA PRO A 43 7.94 -2.93 9.41
C PRO A 43 7.61 -2.72 7.93
N ASN A 44 7.40 -3.77 7.13
CA ASN A 44 7.46 -3.70 5.69
C ASN A 44 6.44 -4.58 4.97
N LEU A 45 5.32 -4.88 5.61
CA LEU A 45 4.26 -5.70 5.03
C LEU A 45 2.96 -4.91 4.91
N ALA A 46 2.17 -5.23 3.89
CA ALA A 46 0.80 -4.78 3.75
C ALA A 46 -0.09 -5.91 3.22
N PHE A 47 -1.38 -5.79 3.47
CA PHE A 47 -2.40 -6.73 3.01
C PHE A 47 -3.58 -5.95 2.46
N ASP A 48 -4.00 -6.29 1.27
CA ASP A 48 -5.23 -5.84 0.67
C ASP A 48 -6.19 -7.01 0.63
N ILE A 49 -7.30 -6.90 1.34
CA ILE A 49 -8.29 -7.97 1.47
C ILE A 49 -9.52 -7.59 0.66
N TYR A 50 -9.83 -8.42 -0.30
CA TYR A 50 -10.97 -8.33 -1.19
C TYR A 50 -11.96 -9.47 -0.90
N PRO A 51 -13.21 -9.37 -1.36
CA PRO A 51 -14.17 -10.46 -1.16
C PRO A 51 -13.70 -11.82 -1.68
N GLU A 52 -13.01 -11.86 -2.81
CA GLU A 52 -12.63 -13.07 -3.53
C GLU A 52 -11.17 -13.48 -3.40
N GLN A 53 -10.32 -12.58 -2.88
CA GLN A 53 -8.87 -12.82 -2.74
C GLN A 53 -8.25 -11.91 -1.70
N MET A 54 -6.98 -12.14 -1.43
CA MET A 54 -6.13 -11.27 -0.61
C MET A 54 -4.80 -11.07 -1.32
N ASP A 55 -4.35 -9.83 -1.41
CA ASP A 55 -3.02 -9.51 -1.89
C ASP A 55 -2.10 -9.24 -0.69
N PHE A 56 -0.94 -9.83 -0.73
CA PHE A 56 0.12 -9.65 0.25
C PHE A 56 1.26 -8.90 -0.40
N MET A 57 1.64 -7.77 0.18
CA MET A 57 2.74 -6.93 -0.31
C MET A 57 3.88 -6.89 0.69
N GLN A 58 5.10 -7.05 0.18
CA GLN A 58 6.33 -6.88 0.94
C GLN A 58 7.17 -5.78 0.31
N PHE A 59 7.55 -4.79 1.12
CA PHE A 59 8.41 -3.68 0.73
C PHE A 59 9.85 -4.01 1.11
N ILE A 60 10.69 -4.24 0.12
CA ILE A 60 12.08 -4.68 0.30
C ILE A 60 13.00 -3.52 -0.11
N PRO A 61 13.71 -2.87 0.83
CA PRO A 61 14.65 -1.82 0.48
C PRO A 61 15.86 -2.42 -0.26
N ILE A 62 16.18 -1.87 -1.42
CA ILE A 62 17.36 -2.28 -2.22
C ILE A 62 18.51 -1.32 -1.94
N ASP A 63 18.25 -0.02 -1.98
CA ASP A 63 19.20 1.05 -1.65
C ASP A 63 18.44 2.28 -1.08
N ALA A 64 19.14 3.39 -0.93
CA ALA A 64 18.57 4.62 -0.35
C ALA A 64 17.43 5.22 -1.19
N ASN A 65 17.35 4.92 -2.48
CA ASN A 65 16.40 5.52 -3.43
C ASN A 65 15.50 4.48 -4.09
N THR A 66 15.74 3.19 -3.83
CA THR A 66 15.05 2.10 -4.53
C THR A 66 14.44 1.11 -3.55
N THR A 67 13.15 0.87 -3.69
CA THR A 67 12.42 -0.16 -2.95
C THR A 67 11.75 -1.10 -3.94
N MET A 68 11.95 -2.40 -3.76
CA MET A 68 11.21 -3.42 -4.49
C MET A 68 9.90 -3.74 -3.76
N ILE A 69 8.80 -3.71 -4.48
CA ILE A 69 7.51 -4.20 -3.99
C ILE A 69 7.30 -5.60 -4.56
N ARG A 70 7.22 -6.58 -3.66
CA ARG A 70 6.85 -7.95 -3.99
C ARG A 70 5.39 -8.17 -3.62
N GLU A 71 4.59 -8.48 -4.62
CA GLU A 71 3.15 -8.71 -4.45
C GLU A 71 2.81 -10.17 -4.79
N ILE A 72 1.97 -10.79 -3.96
CA ILE A 72 1.48 -12.16 -4.13
C ILE A 72 -0.02 -12.15 -3.84
N ALA A 73 -0.82 -12.56 -4.83
CA ALA A 73 -2.25 -12.75 -4.66
C ALA A 73 -2.56 -14.17 -4.17
N TYR A 74 -3.37 -14.27 -3.14
CA TYR A 74 -3.93 -15.51 -2.63
C TYR A 74 -5.43 -15.52 -2.82
N ALA A 75 -5.93 -16.48 -3.59
CA ALA A 75 -7.35 -16.64 -3.85
C ALA A 75 -7.90 -17.84 -3.08
N LEU A 76 -9.13 -17.74 -2.62
CA LEU A 76 -9.84 -18.91 -2.12
C LEU A 76 -10.13 -19.87 -3.28
N PRO A 77 -10.07 -21.19 -3.04
CA PRO A 77 -10.43 -22.18 -4.04
C PRO A 77 -11.92 -22.04 -4.38
N ASP A 78 -12.19 -21.50 -5.56
CA ASP A 78 -13.54 -21.30 -6.08
C ASP A 78 -13.52 -21.46 -7.60
N ASP A 79 -14.25 -22.44 -8.10
CA ASP A 79 -14.28 -22.76 -9.53
C ASP A 79 -15.37 -22.04 -10.32
N ARG A 80 -16.19 -21.22 -9.66
CA ARG A 80 -17.20 -20.40 -10.33
C ARG A 80 -16.55 -19.46 -11.34
N ARG A 81 -17.12 -19.38 -12.53
CA ARG A 81 -16.61 -18.50 -13.60
C ARG A 81 -16.65 -17.03 -13.19
N GLU A 82 -17.66 -16.63 -12.45
CA GLU A 82 -17.86 -15.28 -11.94
C GLU A 82 -16.74 -14.89 -10.97
N THR A 83 -16.35 -15.80 -10.07
CA THR A 83 -15.23 -15.56 -9.14
C THR A 83 -13.92 -15.41 -9.90
N LYS A 84 -13.63 -16.28 -10.87
CA LYS A 84 -12.43 -16.17 -11.71
C LYS A 84 -12.41 -14.88 -12.51
N ALA A 85 -13.57 -14.45 -13.02
CA ALA A 85 -13.68 -13.17 -13.72
C ALA A 85 -13.44 -11.98 -12.77
N ALA A 86 -13.98 -12.02 -11.53
CA ALA A 86 -13.74 -11.01 -10.53
C ALA A 86 -12.26 -10.91 -10.13
N GLN A 87 -11.59 -12.05 -9.90
CA GLN A 87 -10.14 -12.11 -9.61
C GLN A 87 -9.31 -11.49 -10.74
N TYR A 88 -9.63 -11.82 -12.00
CA TYR A 88 -8.95 -11.22 -13.15
C TYR A 88 -9.18 -9.70 -13.25
N LEU A 89 -10.40 -9.24 -12.99
CA LEU A 89 -10.73 -7.82 -13.02
C LEU A 89 -10.09 -7.06 -11.87
N ASN A 90 -10.03 -7.65 -10.67
CA ASN A 90 -9.30 -7.12 -9.53
C ASN A 90 -7.81 -6.92 -9.88
N TRP A 91 -7.16 -7.94 -10.44
CA TRP A 91 -5.77 -7.83 -10.91
C TRP A 91 -5.59 -6.69 -11.92
N ARG A 92 -6.53 -6.51 -12.86
CA ARG A 92 -6.46 -5.41 -13.83
C ARG A 92 -6.58 -4.03 -13.18
N ILE A 93 -7.48 -3.91 -12.19
CA ILE A 93 -7.69 -2.66 -11.43
C ILE A 93 -6.40 -2.32 -10.68
N ASN A 94 -5.87 -3.27 -9.90
CA ASN A 94 -4.66 -3.06 -9.11
C ASN A 94 -3.45 -2.73 -9.98
N ARG A 95 -3.29 -3.41 -11.12
CA ARG A 95 -2.21 -3.09 -12.06
C ARG A 95 -2.30 -1.67 -12.61
N GLN A 96 -3.51 -1.18 -12.87
CA GLN A 96 -3.70 0.22 -13.30
C GLN A 96 -3.33 1.19 -12.19
N VAL A 97 -3.83 0.98 -10.97
CA VAL A 97 -3.52 1.81 -9.80
C VAL A 97 -2.02 1.81 -9.54
N ASN A 98 -1.38 0.64 -9.50
CA ASN A 98 0.07 0.52 -9.28
C ASN A 98 0.89 1.28 -10.34
N ASN A 99 0.46 1.31 -11.60
CA ASN A 99 1.14 2.07 -12.64
C ASN A 99 0.98 3.59 -12.42
N GLU A 100 -0.21 4.05 -12.05
CA GLU A 100 -0.48 5.45 -11.72
C GLU A 100 0.35 5.90 -10.51
N ASP A 101 0.36 5.11 -9.45
CA ASP A 101 1.10 5.36 -8.22
C ASP A 101 2.62 5.36 -8.46
N THR A 102 3.14 4.44 -9.25
CA THR A 102 4.57 4.37 -9.58
C THR A 102 5.03 5.65 -10.27
N HIS A 103 4.21 6.18 -11.19
CA HIS A 103 4.52 7.45 -11.85
C HIS A 103 4.58 8.61 -10.86
N LEU A 104 3.58 8.71 -9.97
CA LEU A 104 3.54 9.75 -8.94
C LEU A 104 4.68 9.63 -7.93
N ILE A 105 5.01 8.43 -7.49
CA ILE A 105 6.11 8.16 -6.54
C ILE A 105 7.44 8.64 -7.13
N ASN A 106 7.70 8.37 -8.42
CA ASN A 106 8.92 8.84 -9.09
C ASN A 106 9.00 10.38 -9.11
N LEU A 107 7.91 11.06 -9.44
CA LEU A 107 7.87 12.53 -9.42
C LEU A 107 8.07 13.10 -7.99
N VAL A 108 7.47 12.47 -6.99
CA VAL A 108 7.66 12.85 -5.58
C VAL A 108 9.12 12.67 -5.18
N GLN A 109 9.76 11.54 -5.55
CA GLN A 109 11.16 11.30 -5.24
C GLN A 109 12.09 12.34 -5.89
N GLU A 110 11.82 12.72 -7.14
CA GLU A 110 12.55 13.80 -7.81
C GLU A 110 12.38 15.14 -7.05
N GLY A 111 11.16 15.46 -6.66
CA GLY A 111 10.86 16.66 -5.85
C GLY A 111 11.58 16.67 -4.50
N MET A 112 11.61 15.52 -3.82
CA MET A 112 12.29 15.37 -2.51
C MET A 112 13.82 15.52 -2.62
N ASN A 113 14.41 15.25 -3.77
CA ASN A 113 15.84 15.43 -4.02
C ASN A 113 16.23 16.89 -4.28
N THR A 114 15.27 17.81 -4.34
CA THR A 114 15.56 19.24 -4.53
C THR A 114 15.89 19.95 -3.22
N ASN A 115 16.72 20.98 -3.27
CA ASN A 115 17.05 21.81 -2.11
C ASN A 115 15.86 22.60 -1.53
N ASN A 116 14.76 22.66 -2.27
CA ASN A 116 13.55 23.40 -1.88
C ASN A 116 12.51 22.50 -1.18
N PHE A 117 12.76 21.20 -1.09
CA PHE A 117 11.85 20.30 -0.40
C PHE A 117 11.75 20.64 1.08
N LYS A 118 10.52 20.79 1.57
CA LYS A 118 10.21 20.93 2.99
C LYS A 118 9.11 19.95 3.35
N SER A 119 9.29 19.21 4.45
CA SER A 119 8.22 18.33 4.95
C SER A 119 6.99 19.14 5.34
N GLY A 120 5.82 18.72 4.87
CA GLY A 120 4.54 19.29 5.27
C GLY A 120 3.88 18.51 6.42
N PRO A 121 2.84 19.08 7.06
CA PRO A 121 2.04 18.34 8.03
C PRO A 121 1.23 17.24 7.32
N LEU A 122 1.08 16.11 7.99
CA LEU A 122 0.14 15.05 7.57
C LEU A 122 -1.28 15.43 7.98
N ALA A 123 -2.27 15.05 7.17
CA ALA A 123 -3.68 15.23 7.51
C ALA A 123 -4.07 14.31 8.68
N SER A 124 -5.07 14.71 9.45
CA SER A 124 -5.57 13.92 10.59
C SER A 124 -6.16 12.55 10.17
N SER A 125 -6.57 12.42 8.91
CA SER A 125 -7.04 11.15 8.32
C SER A 125 -5.91 10.17 7.98
N GLU A 126 -4.64 10.63 7.92
CA GLU A 126 -3.47 9.83 7.54
C GLU A 126 -2.86 9.08 8.74
N VAL A 127 -3.70 8.50 9.58
CA VAL A 127 -3.30 7.83 10.83
C VAL A 127 -2.26 6.72 10.62
N CYS A 128 -2.36 5.98 9.51
CA CYS A 128 -1.40 4.92 9.18
C CYS A 128 -0.01 5.47 8.83
N LEU A 129 0.06 6.62 8.18
CA LEU A 129 1.32 7.30 7.86
C LEU A 129 1.96 7.88 9.11
N ILE A 130 1.14 8.51 9.98
CA ILE A 130 1.59 9.05 11.28
C ILE A 130 2.18 7.94 12.16
N ASP A 131 1.45 6.82 12.32
CA ASP A 131 1.92 5.65 13.08
C ASP A 131 3.24 5.11 12.51
N SER A 132 3.31 4.95 11.18
CA SER A 132 4.51 4.51 10.50
C SER A 132 5.71 5.43 10.74
N ALA A 133 5.52 6.73 10.59
CA ALA A 133 6.59 7.70 10.81
C ALA A 133 7.09 7.67 12.26
N ASN A 134 6.19 7.47 13.23
CA ASN A 134 6.57 7.34 14.64
C ASN A 134 7.39 6.07 14.88
N LYS A 135 6.97 4.92 14.34
CA LYS A 135 7.71 3.66 14.45
C LYS A 135 9.10 3.74 13.79
N VAL A 136 9.21 4.41 12.64
CA VAL A 136 10.52 4.67 12.02
C VAL A 136 11.42 5.50 12.96
N ARG A 137 10.89 6.57 13.56
CA ARG A 137 11.64 7.42 14.49
C ARG A 137 12.01 6.71 15.80
N GLU A 138 11.22 5.74 16.23
CA GLU A 138 11.55 4.88 17.38
C GLU A 138 12.68 3.90 17.03
N ALA A 139 12.56 3.21 15.90
CA ALA A 139 13.57 2.24 15.44
C ALA A 139 14.89 2.93 15.02
N ILE A 140 14.80 4.12 14.43
CA ILE A 140 15.93 4.87 13.92
C ILE A 140 15.93 6.28 14.55
N PRO A 141 16.49 6.46 15.76
CA PRO A 141 16.47 7.75 16.46
C PRO A 141 17.07 8.91 15.67
N LEU A 142 18.00 8.64 14.73
CA LEU A 142 18.56 9.66 13.83
C LEU A 142 17.51 10.28 12.91
N ALA A 143 16.42 9.57 12.60
CA ALA A 143 15.31 10.09 11.82
C ALA A 143 14.46 11.17 12.54
N LYS A 144 14.75 11.45 13.82
CA LYS A 144 14.13 12.57 14.58
C LYS A 144 14.82 13.91 14.34
N LYS A 145 16.00 13.91 13.74
CA LYS A 145 16.76 15.14 13.51
C LYS A 145 16.12 15.97 12.40
N GLU A 146 16.11 17.28 12.59
CA GLU A 146 15.63 18.22 11.58
C GLU A 146 16.58 18.32 10.38
N ASN A 147 17.89 18.13 10.62
CA ASN A 147 18.90 18.14 9.59
C ASN A 147 19.46 16.75 9.33
N GLN A 148 19.94 16.54 8.12
CA GLN A 148 20.59 15.29 7.75
C GLN A 148 21.75 14.97 8.71
N PRO A 149 21.77 13.75 9.30
CA PRO A 149 22.88 13.35 10.17
C PRO A 149 24.20 13.29 9.39
N SER A 150 25.31 13.65 10.04
CA SER A 150 26.65 13.50 9.45
C SER A 150 27.04 12.02 9.33
N GLU A 151 27.93 11.69 8.40
CA GLU A 151 28.47 10.34 8.27
C GLU A 151 29.08 9.79 9.56
N ALA A 152 29.75 10.65 10.35
CA ALA A 152 30.29 10.26 11.64
C ALA A 152 29.25 9.84 12.66
N GLU A 153 28.09 10.49 12.67
CA GLU A 153 26.95 10.14 13.54
C GLU A 153 26.28 8.84 13.09
N ILE A 154 26.16 8.63 11.78
CA ILE A 154 25.64 7.39 11.19
C ILE A 154 26.55 6.23 11.56
N ASN A 155 27.84 6.36 11.31
CA ASN A 155 28.83 5.31 11.57
C ASN A 155 28.94 4.97 13.06
N LYS A 156 28.90 5.96 13.94
CA LYS A 156 28.89 5.74 15.40
C LYS A 156 27.70 4.91 15.85
N LYS A 157 26.54 5.09 15.22
CA LYS A 157 25.32 4.33 15.55
C LYS A 157 25.40 2.88 15.05
N ILE A 158 25.91 2.68 13.83
CA ILE A 158 26.08 1.34 13.24
C ILE A 158 27.05 0.49 14.09
N LEU A 159 28.12 1.07 14.61
CA LEU A 159 29.12 0.36 15.41
C LEU A 159 28.65 0.10 16.88
N SER A 160 27.56 0.70 17.30
CA SER A 160 26.99 0.55 18.66
C SER A 160 25.82 -0.45 18.74
N THR A 161 25.44 -1.05 17.60
CA THR A 161 24.40 -2.10 17.49
C THR A 161 25.03 -3.45 17.34
#